data_6eb2b37056c716a32a325d1ec0873252
#
_entry.id   6eb2b37056c716a32a325d1ec0873252
#
_cell.length_a   1.000
_cell.length_b   1.000
_cell.length_c   1.000
_cell.angle_alpha   90.00
_cell.angle_beta   90.00
_cell.angle_gamma   90.00
#
_symmetry.space_group_name_H-M   'P 1'
#
loop_
_entity.id
_entity.type
_entity.pdbx_description
1 polymer ?
#
loop_
_entity_poly.entity_id
_entity_poly.type
_entity_poly.pdbx_seq_one_letter_code
_entity_poly.pdbx_strand_id
1 'polypeptide(L)'
;LSIRRQRQMCIRDRFHIAMQLISSPARAWEEISLEDRRKVFTAFVYPMIGLCGLSVFIGSLVAKGWGGPQSFQYAMTQCCEVAVSLFGGYFLAAYLINGLRVRMFAMDNDIPLVQQFAGYALVVSFMLKIIIGILPDFSIIALLLQFYIVYVVWEGSAILMKIAEKDRLRFTILSSMLLIACPAVIEFVFNKLTVVLN
;
A
#
# COMPACT_ATOMS: atom_id res chain seq x y z
N LEU A 1 10.77 6.84 -30.06
CA LEU A 1 9.30 6.88 -29.98
C LEU A 1 8.71 5.59 -29.35
N SER A 2 9.31 4.40 -29.56
CA SER A 2 8.80 3.12 -29.03
C SER A 2 8.95 2.98 -27.50
N ILE A 3 10.05 3.47 -26.93
CA ILE A 3 10.31 3.41 -25.47
C ILE A 3 9.33 4.28 -24.67
N ARG A 4 8.93 5.43 -25.20
CA ARG A 4 7.89 6.29 -24.58
C ARG A 4 6.52 5.62 -24.59
N ARG A 5 6.18 4.94 -25.68
CA ARG A 5 4.92 4.18 -25.81
C ARG A 5 4.84 2.99 -24.87
N GLN A 6 5.95 2.26 -24.70
CA GLN A 6 6.04 1.16 -23.74
C GLN A 6 5.91 1.62 -22.28
N ARG A 7 6.51 2.79 -21.92
CA ARG A 7 6.36 3.35 -20.56
C ARG A 7 4.93 3.82 -20.27
N GLN A 8 4.26 4.43 -21.26
CA GLN A 8 2.86 4.89 -21.08
C GLN A 8 1.87 3.71 -21.02
N MET A 9 2.08 2.64 -21.78
CA MET A 9 1.30 1.40 -21.64
C MET A 9 1.47 0.80 -20.23
N CYS A 10 2.69 0.78 -19.72
CA CYS A 10 2.97 0.20 -18.40
C CYS A 10 2.27 0.93 -17.24
N ILE A 11 2.18 2.27 -17.25
CA ILE A 11 1.52 3.06 -16.21
C ILE A 11 -0.01 2.88 -16.28
N ARG A 12 -0.59 2.90 -17.49
CA ARG A 12 -2.03 2.72 -17.70
C ARG A 12 -2.49 1.34 -17.27
N ASP A 13 -1.71 0.30 -17.60
CA ASP A 13 -2.03 -1.08 -17.22
C ASP A 13 -1.95 -1.26 -15.69
N ARG A 14 -1.00 -0.60 -15.01
CA ARG A 14 -0.87 -0.66 -13.54
C ARG A 14 -2.03 0.02 -12.83
N PHE A 15 -2.49 1.15 -13.36
CA PHE A 15 -3.67 1.82 -12.81
C PHE A 15 -4.94 1.00 -13.04
N HIS A 16 -5.03 0.31 -14.18
CA HIS A 16 -6.11 -0.62 -14.49
C HIS A 16 -6.14 -1.79 -13.48
N ILE A 17 -4.99 -2.42 -13.19
CA ILE A 17 -4.89 -3.48 -12.18
C ILE A 17 -5.29 -2.96 -10.78
N ALA A 18 -4.87 -1.74 -10.41
CA ALA A 18 -5.27 -1.14 -9.14
C ALA A 18 -6.79 -0.97 -9.03
N MET A 19 -7.43 -0.47 -10.07
CA MET A 19 -8.89 -0.34 -10.13
C MET A 19 -9.60 -1.70 -10.17
N GLN A 20 -9.01 -2.67 -10.85
CA GLN A 20 -9.53 -4.03 -10.93
C GLN A 20 -9.44 -4.76 -9.57
N LEU A 21 -8.37 -4.52 -8.78
CA LEU A 21 -8.26 -5.04 -7.41
C LEU A 21 -9.35 -4.52 -6.48
N ILE A 22 -9.87 -3.32 -6.75
CA ILE A 22 -10.99 -2.75 -6.00
C ILE A 22 -12.33 -3.27 -6.50
N SER A 23 -12.52 -3.43 -7.82
CA SER A 23 -13.80 -3.84 -8.40
C SER A 23 -13.98 -5.35 -8.51
N SER A 24 -12.93 -6.10 -8.80
CA SER A 24 -12.95 -7.55 -9.01
C SER A 24 -11.64 -8.20 -8.56
N PRO A 25 -11.38 -8.33 -7.25
CA PRO A 25 -10.09 -8.78 -6.72
C PRO A 25 -9.66 -10.15 -7.25
N ALA A 26 -10.58 -11.11 -7.39
CA ALA A 26 -10.25 -12.45 -7.87
C ALA A 26 -9.59 -12.42 -9.26
N ARG A 27 -10.20 -11.72 -10.23
CA ARG A 27 -9.64 -11.58 -11.58
C ARG A 27 -8.31 -10.84 -11.60
N ALA A 28 -8.20 -9.79 -10.79
CA ALA A 28 -6.97 -9.03 -10.67
C ALA A 28 -5.81 -9.91 -10.15
N TRP A 29 -6.06 -10.75 -9.15
CA TRP A 29 -5.05 -11.66 -8.63
C TRP A 29 -4.62 -12.74 -9.63
N GLU A 30 -5.52 -13.20 -10.50
CA GLU A 30 -5.17 -14.10 -11.61
C GLU A 30 -4.17 -13.42 -12.56
N GLU A 31 -4.44 -12.18 -13.00
CA GLU A 31 -3.53 -11.42 -13.85
C GLU A 31 -2.19 -11.15 -13.17
N ILE A 32 -2.22 -10.72 -11.90
CA ILE A 32 -1.02 -10.46 -11.09
C ILE A 32 -0.16 -11.72 -10.95
N SER A 33 -0.76 -12.91 -10.87
CA SER A 33 -0.02 -14.17 -10.74
C SER A 33 0.89 -14.47 -11.94
N LEU A 34 0.57 -13.91 -13.09
CA LEU A 34 1.33 -14.06 -14.34
C LEU A 34 2.44 -13.00 -14.51
N GLU A 35 2.48 -11.99 -13.63
CA GLU A 35 3.45 -10.91 -13.72
C GLU A 35 4.82 -11.26 -13.10
N ASP A 36 5.86 -10.51 -13.57
CA ASP A 36 7.21 -10.62 -13.03
C ASP A 36 7.26 -10.02 -11.60
N ARG A 37 7.40 -10.89 -10.60
CA ARG A 37 7.42 -10.57 -9.16
C ARG A 37 8.45 -9.52 -8.78
N ARG A 38 9.59 -9.46 -9.48
CA ARG A 38 10.70 -8.56 -9.16
C ARG A 38 10.43 -7.10 -9.53
N LYS A 39 9.48 -6.84 -10.43
CA LYS A 39 9.17 -5.50 -10.92
C LYS A 39 8.07 -4.79 -10.12
N VAL A 40 7.38 -5.48 -9.23
CA VAL A 40 6.22 -4.92 -8.51
C VAL A 40 6.58 -3.66 -7.72
N PHE A 41 7.69 -3.69 -7.00
CA PHE A 41 8.12 -2.54 -6.22
C PHE A 41 8.34 -1.29 -7.09
N THR A 42 9.14 -1.40 -8.15
CA THR A 42 9.49 -0.26 -9.01
C THR A 42 8.36 0.15 -9.95
N ALA A 43 7.54 -0.79 -10.37
CA ALA A 43 6.49 -0.54 -11.36
C ALA A 43 5.14 -0.16 -10.73
N PHE A 44 4.88 -0.54 -9.47
CA PHE A 44 3.60 -0.30 -8.80
C PHE A 44 3.74 0.43 -7.46
N VAL A 45 4.44 -0.16 -6.49
CA VAL A 45 4.49 0.36 -5.11
C VAL A 45 5.13 1.74 -5.06
N TYR A 46 6.29 1.93 -5.69
CA TYR A 46 7.01 3.20 -5.68
C TYR A 46 6.21 4.36 -6.30
N PRO A 47 5.61 4.23 -7.50
CA PRO A 47 4.76 5.29 -8.05
C PRO A 47 3.53 5.60 -7.19
N MET A 48 2.91 4.57 -6.57
CA MET A 48 1.74 4.76 -5.70
C MET A 48 2.09 5.53 -4.43
N ILE A 49 3.23 5.22 -3.81
CA ILE A 49 3.73 5.99 -2.66
C ILE A 49 4.00 7.45 -3.07
N GLY A 50 4.60 7.67 -4.24
CA GLY A 50 4.82 9.01 -4.78
C GLY A 50 3.52 9.80 -4.96
N LEU A 51 2.47 9.16 -5.50
CA LEU A 51 1.14 9.77 -5.64
C LEU A 51 0.50 10.07 -4.27
N CYS A 52 0.63 9.19 -3.29
CA CYS A 52 0.16 9.43 -1.92
C CYS A 52 0.88 10.65 -1.30
N GLY A 53 2.19 10.70 -1.39
CA GLY A 53 2.97 11.84 -0.88
C GLY A 53 2.58 13.16 -1.56
N LEU A 54 2.42 13.15 -2.89
CA LEU A 54 2.01 14.32 -3.66
C LEU A 54 0.60 14.80 -3.28
N SER A 55 -0.35 13.88 -3.12
CA SER A 55 -1.72 14.23 -2.72
C SER A 55 -1.78 14.88 -1.34
N VAL A 56 -1.04 14.32 -0.38
CA VAL A 56 -0.95 14.86 0.99
C VAL A 56 -0.23 16.21 1.00
N PHE A 57 0.82 16.37 0.19
CA PHE A 57 1.54 17.64 0.06
C PHE A 57 0.61 18.74 -0.45
N ILE A 58 -0.10 18.49 -1.56
CA ILE A 58 -1.03 19.46 -2.15
C ILE A 58 -2.17 19.76 -1.18
N GLY A 59 -2.80 18.75 -0.59
CA GLY A 59 -3.90 18.93 0.36
C GLY A 59 -3.48 19.72 1.61
N SER A 60 -2.27 19.47 2.12
CA SER A 60 -1.73 20.22 3.26
C SER A 60 -1.49 21.69 2.93
N LEU A 61 -1.04 22.02 1.72
CA LEU A 61 -0.88 23.40 1.24
C LEU A 61 -2.26 24.09 1.10
N VAL A 62 -3.27 23.39 0.59
CA VAL A 62 -4.63 23.94 0.46
C VAL A 62 -5.22 24.22 1.84
N ALA A 63 -5.05 23.28 2.80
CA ALA A 63 -5.61 23.40 4.15
C ALA A 63 -4.95 24.51 4.99
N LYS A 64 -3.64 24.73 4.85
CA LYS A 64 -2.88 25.74 5.62
C LYS A 64 -2.75 27.09 4.92
N GLY A 65 -3.19 27.20 3.66
CA GLY A 65 -3.05 28.41 2.83
C GLY A 65 -1.74 28.44 2.06
N TRP A 66 -1.81 28.90 0.80
CA TRP A 66 -0.67 29.04 -0.10
C TRP A 66 0.20 30.23 0.28
N GLY A 67 1.52 30.06 0.32
CA GLY A 67 2.48 31.17 0.29
C GLY A 67 3.20 31.47 1.61
N GLY A 68 3.01 30.73 2.66
CA GLY A 68 3.80 30.86 3.90
C GLY A 68 4.92 29.82 4.01
N PRO A 69 6.14 30.18 4.49
CA PRO A 69 7.22 29.22 4.71
C PRO A 69 6.82 28.13 5.71
N GLN A 70 5.97 28.45 6.70
CA GLN A 70 5.45 27.49 7.67
C GLN A 70 4.48 26.48 7.03
N SER A 71 3.64 26.93 6.08
CA SER A 71 2.74 26.04 5.34
C SER A 71 3.51 25.04 4.47
N PHE A 72 4.56 25.50 3.83
CA PHE A 72 5.42 24.65 3.01
C PHE A 72 6.18 23.62 3.87
N GLN A 73 6.76 24.05 5.00
CA GLN A 73 7.45 23.16 5.93
C GLN A 73 6.49 22.08 6.47
N TYR A 74 5.27 22.45 6.86
CA TYR A 74 4.25 21.52 7.30
C TYR A 74 3.90 20.51 6.21
N ALA A 75 3.65 20.96 4.99
CA ALA A 75 3.31 20.09 3.86
C ALA A 75 4.44 19.11 3.51
N MET A 76 5.70 19.56 3.57
CA MET A 76 6.86 18.69 3.38
C MET A 76 6.97 17.63 4.48
N THR A 77 6.75 18.00 5.73
CA THR A 77 6.77 17.05 6.86
C THR A 77 5.70 15.97 6.69
N GLN A 78 4.47 16.36 6.34
CA GLN A 78 3.37 15.42 6.11
C GLN A 78 3.62 14.51 4.91
N CYS A 79 4.19 15.06 3.83
CA CYS A 79 4.59 14.25 2.67
C CYS A 79 5.66 13.21 3.04
N CYS A 80 6.69 13.62 3.79
CA CYS A 80 7.75 12.71 4.26
C CYS A 80 7.19 11.63 5.20
N GLU A 81 6.30 12.02 6.12
CA GLU A 81 5.63 11.09 7.03
C GLU A 81 4.91 9.98 6.29
N VAL A 82 4.06 10.33 5.33
CA VAL A 82 3.29 9.37 4.54
C VAL A 82 4.22 8.51 3.67
N ALA A 83 5.23 9.10 3.05
CA ALA A 83 6.19 8.36 2.23
C ALA A 83 6.97 7.32 3.08
N VAL A 84 7.49 7.73 4.23
CA VAL A 84 8.24 6.85 5.14
C VAL A 84 7.35 5.77 5.73
N SER A 85 6.12 6.10 6.13
CA SER A 85 5.18 5.14 6.73
C SER A 85 4.75 4.06 5.72
N LEU A 86 4.43 4.44 4.49
CA LEU A 86 4.03 3.50 3.45
C LEU A 86 5.21 2.65 2.94
N PHE A 87 6.37 3.27 2.75
CA PHE A 87 7.57 2.57 2.31
C PHE A 87 8.05 1.57 3.36
N GLY A 88 8.26 2.04 4.59
CA GLY A 88 8.69 1.20 5.70
C GLY A 88 7.64 0.16 6.06
N GLY A 89 6.35 0.54 6.06
CA GLY A 89 5.23 -0.35 6.30
C GLY A 89 5.13 -1.49 5.29
N TYR A 90 5.36 -1.20 4.00
CA TYR A 90 5.40 -2.22 2.96
C TYR A 90 6.50 -3.28 3.20
N PHE A 91 7.74 -2.86 3.45
CA PHE A 91 8.83 -3.79 3.67
C PHE A 91 8.68 -4.56 4.98
N LEU A 92 8.26 -3.88 6.04
CA LEU A 92 8.04 -4.51 7.34
C LEU A 92 6.90 -5.54 7.25
N ALA A 93 5.77 -5.20 6.64
CA ALA A 93 4.66 -6.12 6.44
C ALA A 93 5.07 -7.32 5.59
N ALA A 94 5.78 -7.11 4.47
CA ALA A 94 6.26 -8.19 3.63
C ALA A 94 7.20 -9.14 4.38
N TYR A 95 8.11 -8.60 5.20
CA TYR A 95 9.02 -9.40 6.02
C TYR A 95 8.26 -10.23 7.07
N LEU A 96 7.31 -9.61 7.78
CA LEU A 96 6.52 -10.29 8.82
C LEU A 96 5.58 -11.35 8.22
N ILE A 97 4.92 -11.06 7.09
CA ILE A 97 4.06 -12.03 6.39
C ILE A 97 4.89 -13.21 5.89
N ASN A 98 6.10 -12.98 5.39
CA ASN A 98 6.99 -14.07 4.99
C ASN A 98 7.39 -14.94 6.19
N GLY A 99 7.73 -14.33 7.33
CA GLY A 99 7.99 -15.04 8.59
C GLY A 99 6.78 -15.85 9.07
N LEU A 100 5.57 -15.29 8.94
CA LEU A 100 4.30 -15.96 9.24
C LEU A 100 4.12 -17.22 8.37
N ARG A 101 4.35 -17.11 7.04
CA ARG A 101 4.25 -18.24 6.11
C ARG A 101 5.19 -19.38 6.48
N VAL A 102 6.44 -19.07 6.75
CA VAL A 102 7.45 -20.07 7.07
C VAL A 102 7.18 -20.74 8.42
N ARG A 103 6.87 -19.96 9.46
CA ARG A 103 6.76 -20.47 10.84
C ARG A 103 5.43 -21.12 11.15
N MET A 104 4.32 -20.56 10.67
CA MET A 104 2.98 -21.03 11.03
C MET A 104 2.34 -21.94 9.97
N PHE A 105 2.70 -21.76 8.70
CA PHE A 105 2.10 -22.50 7.59
C PHE A 105 3.06 -23.47 6.92
N ALA A 106 4.30 -23.60 7.43
CA ALA A 106 5.34 -24.50 6.93
C ALA A 106 5.56 -24.38 5.40
N MET A 107 5.48 -23.16 4.88
CA MET A 107 5.69 -22.85 3.47
C MET A 107 7.12 -22.37 3.22
N ASP A 108 7.57 -22.50 1.97
CA ASP A 108 8.90 -22.05 1.57
C ASP A 108 9.07 -20.54 1.69
N ASN A 109 10.32 -20.13 1.96
CA ASN A 109 10.71 -18.73 2.00
C ASN A 109 10.75 -18.16 0.57
N ASP A 110 9.77 -17.34 0.21
CA ASP A 110 9.68 -16.66 -1.10
C ASP A 110 9.36 -15.18 -0.89
N ILE A 111 10.39 -14.41 -0.56
CA ILE A 111 10.26 -12.95 -0.32
C ILE A 111 9.69 -12.22 -1.54
N PRO A 112 10.14 -12.47 -2.80
CA PRO A 112 9.57 -11.83 -3.97
C PRO A 112 8.06 -12.05 -4.14
N LEU A 113 7.57 -13.25 -3.85
CA LEU A 113 6.13 -13.56 -3.88
C LEU A 113 5.36 -12.76 -2.83
N VAL A 114 5.90 -12.70 -1.61
CA VAL A 114 5.25 -11.96 -0.51
C VAL A 114 5.30 -10.46 -0.76
N GLN A 115 6.38 -9.94 -1.34
CA GLN A 115 6.46 -8.53 -1.74
C GLN A 115 5.44 -8.19 -2.83
N GLN A 116 5.22 -9.08 -3.80
CA GLN A 116 4.17 -8.94 -4.79
C GLN A 116 2.79 -8.88 -4.13
N PHE A 117 2.51 -9.84 -3.25
CA PHE A 117 1.27 -9.89 -2.51
C PHE A 117 1.03 -8.64 -1.67
N ALA A 118 1.99 -8.25 -0.83
CA ALA A 118 1.87 -7.08 0.04
C ALA A 118 1.72 -5.79 -0.77
N GLY A 119 2.47 -5.63 -1.87
CA GLY A 119 2.41 -4.46 -2.73
C GLY A 119 1.03 -4.24 -3.34
N TYR A 120 0.42 -5.28 -3.88
CA TYR A 120 -0.91 -5.18 -4.46
C TYR A 120 -2.02 -5.16 -3.42
N ALA A 121 -1.88 -5.86 -2.29
CA ALA A 121 -2.86 -5.80 -1.20
C ALA A 121 -2.95 -4.39 -0.58
N LEU A 122 -1.85 -3.64 -0.53
CA LEU A 122 -1.82 -2.26 -0.05
C LEU A 122 -2.50 -1.24 -0.98
N VAL A 123 -3.00 -1.65 -2.16
CA VAL A 123 -3.69 -0.77 -3.10
C VAL A 123 -4.84 0.00 -2.43
N VAL A 124 -5.60 -0.66 -1.56
CA VAL A 124 -6.70 -0.04 -0.80
C VAL A 124 -6.15 1.10 0.07
N SER A 125 -5.09 0.84 0.83
CA SER A 125 -4.44 1.85 1.67
C SER A 125 -3.89 3.01 0.85
N PHE A 126 -3.26 2.76 -0.31
CA PHE A 126 -2.77 3.80 -1.20
C PHE A 126 -3.91 4.68 -1.72
N MET A 127 -4.99 4.09 -2.23
CA MET A 127 -6.15 4.83 -2.74
C MET A 127 -6.79 5.68 -1.64
N LEU A 128 -6.95 5.13 -0.44
CA LEU A 128 -7.52 5.86 0.69
C LEU A 128 -6.61 7.01 1.14
N LYS A 129 -5.30 6.81 1.20
CA LYS A 129 -4.34 7.89 1.51
C LYS A 129 -4.36 9.01 0.46
N ILE A 130 -4.53 8.69 -0.82
CA ILE A 130 -4.70 9.70 -1.88
C ILE A 130 -5.97 10.50 -1.66
N ILE A 131 -7.09 9.85 -1.37
CA ILE A 131 -8.39 10.51 -1.14
C ILE A 131 -8.32 11.41 0.10
N ILE A 132 -7.83 10.90 1.24
CA ILE A 132 -7.70 11.66 2.49
C ILE A 132 -6.72 12.82 2.31
N GLY A 133 -5.65 12.63 1.54
CA GLY A 133 -4.68 13.68 1.26
C GLY A 133 -5.31 14.90 0.62
N ILE A 134 -6.29 14.72 -0.26
CA ILE A 134 -7.01 15.80 -0.94
C ILE A 134 -8.25 16.26 -0.14
N LEU A 135 -8.95 15.31 0.48
CA LEU A 135 -10.22 15.50 1.19
C LEU A 135 -10.12 14.96 2.64
N PRO A 136 -9.54 15.73 3.58
CA PRO A 136 -9.33 15.28 4.97
C PRO A 136 -10.61 14.88 5.70
N ASP A 137 -11.75 15.49 5.36
CA ASP A 137 -13.06 15.22 5.96
C ASP A 137 -13.54 13.78 5.73
N PHE A 138 -13.00 13.10 4.71
CA PHE A 138 -13.29 11.69 4.41
C PHE A 138 -12.57 10.69 5.32
N SER A 139 -11.80 11.14 6.30
CA SER A 139 -10.95 10.27 7.15
C SER A 139 -11.75 9.17 7.87
N ILE A 140 -12.93 9.44 8.36
CA ILE A 140 -13.79 8.47 9.06
C ILE A 140 -14.28 7.40 8.08
N ILE A 141 -14.75 7.81 6.91
CA ILE A 141 -15.22 6.90 5.86
C ILE A 141 -14.06 6.03 5.36
N ALA A 142 -12.89 6.61 5.18
CA ALA A 142 -11.70 5.91 4.77
C ALA A 142 -11.26 4.86 5.81
N LEU A 143 -11.39 5.14 7.11
CA LEU A 143 -11.13 4.17 8.17
C LEU A 143 -12.03 2.93 8.05
N LEU A 144 -13.31 3.12 7.73
CA LEU A 144 -14.24 2.01 7.49
C LEU A 144 -13.88 1.25 6.21
N LEU A 145 -13.57 1.96 5.13
CA LEU A 145 -13.19 1.36 3.86
C LEU A 145 -11.84 0.64 3.93
N GLN A 146 -10.97 0.97 4.90
CA GLN A 146 -9.71 0.27 5.13
C GLN A 146 -9.92 -1.23 5.36
N PHE A 147 -11.04 -1.63 5.97
CA PHE A 147 -11.36 -3.05 6.18
C PHE A 147 -11.59 -3.83 4.87
N TYR A 148 -11.81 -3.14 3.74
CA TYR A 148 -11.89 -3.80 2.44
C TYR A 148 -10.60 -4.56 2.07
N ILE A 149 -9.46 -4.19 2.67
CA ILE A 149 -8.20 -4.91 2.50
C ILE A 149 -8.32 -6.39 2.86
N VAL A 150 -9.17 -6.73 3.84
CA VAL A 150 -9.40 -8.12 4.27
C VAL A 150 -9.95 -8.96 3.11
N TYR A 151 -10.89 -8.40 2.33
CA TYR A 151 -11.44 -9.08 1.16
C TYR A 151 -10.41 -9.24 0.04
N VAL A 152 -9.62 -8.19 -0.23
CA VAL A 152 -8.54 -8.25 -1.22
C VAL A 152 -7.49 -9.31 -0.83
N VAL A 153 -7.11 -9.37 0.44
CA VAL A 153 -6.18 -10.37 1.00
C VAL A 153 -6.78 -11.77 0.96
N TRP A 154 -8.08 -11.92 1.23
CA TRP A 154 -8.77 -13.20 1.15
C TRP A 154 -8.65 -13.83 -0.24
N GLU A 155 -8.94 -13.08 -1.30
CA GLU A 155 -8.82 -13.55 -2.67
C GLU A 155 -7.35 -13.84 -3.05
N GLY A 156 -6.44 -12.95 -2.69
CA GLY A 156 -5.00 -13.11 -2.95
C GLY A 156 -4.38 -14.31 -2.21
N SER A 157 -4.90 -14.64 -1.04
CA SER A 157 -4.42 -15.79 -0.26
C SER A 157 -4.67 -17.12 -0.96
N ALA A 158 -5.78 -17.25 -1.68
CA ALA A 158 -6.10 -18.44 -2.45
C ALA A 158 -5.35 -18.50 -3.77
N ILE A 159 -5.39 -17.41 -4.55
CA ILE A 159 -4.93 -17.39 -5.94
C ILE A 159 -3.39 -17.28 -6.01
N LEU A 160 -2.81 -16.29 -5.33
CA LEU A 160 -1.39 -16.02 -5.40
C LEU A 160 -0.58 -16.84 -4.38
N MET A 161 -1.04 -16.88 -3.13
CA MET A 161 -0.33 -17.54 -2.04
C MET A 161 -0.59 -19.04 -1.96
N LYS A 162 -1.66 -19.54 -2.60
CA LYS A 162 -2.07 -20.96 -2.61
C LYS A 162 -2.18 -21.56 -1.22
N ILE A 163 -2.72 -20.80 -0.25
CA ILE A 163 -2.94 -21.24 1.11
C ILE A 163 -4.08 -22.29 1.14
N ALA A 164 -3.89 -23.37 1.89
CA ALA A 164 -4.92 -24.38 2.06
C ALA A 164 -6.20 -23.81 2.70
N GLU A 165 -7.38 -24.28 2.28
CA GLU A 165 -8.67 -23.72 2.75
C GLU A 165 -8.81 -23.70 4.27
N LYS A 166 -8.35 -24.74 4.96
CA LYS A 166 -8.37 -24.83 6.42
C LYS A 166 -7.62 -23.72 7.14
N ASP A 167 -6.57 -23.18 6.51
CA ASP A 167 -5.68 -22.19 7.09
C ASP A 167 -5.91 -20.77 6.51
N ARG A 168 -6.72 -20.66 5.45
CA ARG A 168 -6.97 -19.44 4.70
C ARG A 168 -7.51 -18.32 5.58
N LEU A 169 -8.46 -18.61 6.46
CA LEU A 169 -9.03 -17.61 7.37
C LEU A 169 -7.96 -17.04 8.32
N ARG A 170 -7.18 -17.90 8.93
CA ARG A 170 -6.11 -17.49 9.86
C ARG A 170 -5.04 -16.65 9.15
N PHE A 171 -4.61 -17.09 7.96
CA PHE A 171 -3.65 -16.35 7.16
C PHE A 171 -4.18 -14.97 6.77
N THR A 172 -5.43 -14.89 6.30
CA THR A 172 -6.06 -13.64 5.89
C THR A 172 -6.14 -12.64 7.03
N ILE A 173 -6.63 -13.06 8.20
CA ILE A 173 -6.75 -12.18 9.37
C ILE A 173 -5.37 -11.64 9.78
N LEU A 174 -4.38 -12.52 9.95
CA LEU A 174 -3.04 -12.13 10.38
C LEU A 174 -2.34 -11.23 9.36
N SER A 175 -2.43 -11.58 8.08
CA SER A 175 -1.81 -10.78 7.02
C SER A 175 -2.49 -9.41 6.86
N SER A 176 -3.81 -9.33 6.95
CA SER A 176 -4.54 -8.05 6.89
C SER A 176 -4.21 -7.15 8.08
N MET A 177 -4.11 -7.73 9.29
CA MET A 177 -3.67 -6.99 10.47
C MET A 177 -2.25 -6.42 10.28
N LEU A 178 -1.32 -7.21 9.76
CA LEU A 178 0.05 -6.75 9.50
C LEU A 178 0.10 -5.64 8.44
N LEU A 179 -0.67 -5.78 7.35
CA LEU A 179 -0.72 -4.79 6.28
C LEU A 179 -1.32 -3.44 6.73
N ILE A 180 -2.24 -3.45 7.69
CA ILE A 180 -2.81 -2.23 8.27
C ILE A 180 -1.90 -1.68 9.39
N ALA A 181 -1.43 -2.55 10.28
CA ALA A 181 -0.70 -2.15 11.47
C ALA A 181 0.72 -1.63 11.16
N CYS A 182 1.45 -2.25 10.22
CA CYS A 182 2.84 -1.86 9.95
C CYS A 182 2.97 -0.40 9.49
N PRO A 183 2.22 0.09 8.48
CA PRO A 183 2.26 1.50 8.12
C PRO A 183 1.82 2.42 9.27
N ALA A 184 0.77 2.04 10.01
CA ALA A 184 0.24 2.84 11.11
C ALA A 184 1.25 2.98 12.27
N VAL A 185 1.98 1.91 12.61
CA VAL A 185 3.02 1.95 13.64
C VAL A 185 4.16 2.87 13.22
N ILE A 186 4.61 2.80 11.97
CA ILE A 186 5.69 3.67 11.47
C ILE A 186 5.22 5.13 11.44
N GLU A 187 4.00 5.40 10.99
CA GLU A 187 3.37 6.72 11.02
C GLU A 187 3.33 7.28 12.46
N PHE A 188 2.91 6.48 13.43
CA PHE A 188 2.89 6.85 14.84
C PHE A 188 4.29 7.16 15.39
N VAL A 189 5.29 6.33 15.08
CA VAL A 189 6.68 6.54 15.51
C VAL A 189 7.24 7.83 14.89
N PHE A 190 7.01 8.05 13.60
CA PHE A 190 7.46 9.25 12.90
C PHE A 190 6.84 10.53 13.50
N ASN A 191 5.54 10.51 13.78
CA ASN A 191 4.83 11.61 14.44
C ASN A 191 5.43 11.93 15.82
N LYS A 192 5.71 10.91 16.64
CA LYS A 192 6.34 11.10 17.94
C LYS A 192 7.73 11.70 17.82
N LEU A 193 8.54 11.25 16.87
CA LEU A 193 9.85 11.80 16.62
C LEU A 193 9.77 13.28 16.18
N THR A 194 8.87 13.62 15.31
CA THR A 194 8.69 15.00 14.83
C THR A 194 8.28 15.95 15.95
N VAL A 195 7.40 15.50 16.86
CA VAL A 195 6.99 16.30 18.03
C VAL A 195 8.13 16.52 19.04
N VAL A 196 9.04 15.55 19.18
CA VAL A 196 10.20 15.67 20.11
C VAL A 196 11.29 16.57 19.54
N LEU A 197 11.41 16.65 18.20
CA LEU A 197 12.45 17.42 17.52
C LEU A 197 12.07 18.89 17.24
N ASN A 198 10.79 19.26 17.37
CA ASN A 198 10.29 20.64 17.26
C ASN A 198 10.01 21.24 18.63
#